data_404ff989d3c6b37cc7ef730683ae1cbf
#
_entry.id   404ff989d3c6b37cc7ef730683ae1cbf
#
_cell.length_a   1.000
_cell.length_b   1.000
_cell.length_c   1.000
_cell.angle_alpha   90.00
_cell.angle_beta   90.00
_cell.angle_gamma   90.00
#
_symmetry.space_group_name_H-M   'P 1'
#
loop_
_entity.id
_entity.type
_entity.pdbx_description
1 polymer ?
#
loop_
_entity_poly.entity_id
_entity_poly.type
_entity_poly.pdbx_seq_one_letter_code
_entity_poly.pdbx_strand_id
1 'polypeptide(L)'
;MASTAERIKDIGPQPQSFDIERATQENTNYRSVAWSGRYLQVTLMSIPVGHDIGLEAHPETDQFLRVDAGNGRVQIGICGGQTDF
;
A
#
# COMPACT_ATOMS: atom_id res chain seq x y z
N MET A 1 -6.40 -14.07 18.27
CA MET A 1 -6.82 -12.67 18.05
C MET A 1 -6.54 -12.25 16.61
N ALA A 2 -7.42 -11.46 16.04
CA ALA A 2 -7.17 -10.89 14.71
C ALA A 2 -5.98 -9.93 14.74
N SER A 3 -5.20 -9.89 13.67
CA SER A 3 -4.13 -8.91 13.49
C SER A 3 -4.71 -7.50 13.33
N THR A 4 -3.86 -6.47 13.45
CA THR A 4 -4.27 -5.09 13.20
C THR A 4 -4.83 -4.94 11.79
N ALA A 5 -4.20 -5.57 10.80
CA ALA A 5 -4.67 -5.52 9.41
C ALA A 5 -6.05 -6.17 9.25
N GLU A 6 -6.30 -7.28 9.93
CA GLU A 6 -7.60 -7.98 9.86
C GLU A 6 -8.74 -7.21 10.55
N ARG A 7 -8.40 -6.37 11.53
CA ARG A 7 -9.38 -5.54 12.24
C ARG A 7 -9.78 -4.30 11.48
N ILE A 8 -8.98 -3.89 10.51
CA ILE A 8 -9.25 -2.69 9.74
C ILE A 8 -10.31 -3.01 8.72
N LYS A 9 -11.35 -2.20 8.71
CA LYS A 9 -12.40 -2.23 7.70
C LYS A 9 -12.43 -0.90 6.98
N ASP A 10 -12.66 -0.93 5.69
CA ASP A 10 -12.84 0.29 4.91
C ASP A 10 -14.17 0.93 5.30
N ILE A 11 -14.09 1.99 6.10
CA ILE A 11 -15.23 2.79 6.50
C ILE A 11 -15.27 4.14 5.79
N GLY A 12 -14.45 4.30 4.75
CA GLY A 12 -14.41 5.55 3.99
C GLY A 12 -15.77 5.95 3.43
N PRO A 13 -16.04 7.24 3.30
CA PRO A 13 -15.16 8.36 3.60
C PRO A 13 -15.13 8.79 5.09
N GLN A 14 -15.67 7.99 5.99
CA GLN A 14 -15.64 8.29 7.43
C GLN A 14 -14.20 8.30 7.95
N PRO A 15 -13.83 9.24 8.83
CA PRO A 15 -12.49 9.27 9.38
C PRO A 15 -12.12 7.97 10.11
N GLN A 16 -10.87 7.55 9.95
CA GLN A 16 -10.34 6.36 10.60
C GLN A 16 -8.91 6.62 11.05
N SER A 17 -8.55 6.10 12.23
CA SER A 17 -7.19 6.16 12.75
C SER A 17 -6.71 4.74 13.08
N PHE A 18 -5.51 4.39 12.64
CA PHE A 18 -4.90 3.09 12.93
C PHE A 18 -3.38 3.18 12.81
N ASP A 19 -2.68 2.22 13.42
CA ASP A 19 -1.23 2.09 13.29
C ASP A 19 -0.90 1.48 11.93
N ILE A 20 -0.54 2.32 10.98
CA ILE A 20 -0.29 1.88 9.60
C ILE A 20 0.93 0.98 9.48
N GLU A 21 2.00 1.25 10.23
CA GLU A 21 3.20 0.42 10.22
C GLU A 21 2.88 -1.00 10.66
N ARG A 22 2.21 -1.13 11.79
CA ARG A 22 1.81 -2.43 12.31
C ARG A 22 0.84 -3.16 11.40
N ALA A 23 -0.16 -2.44 10.89
CA ALA A 23 -1.12 -3.01 9.96
C ALA A 23 -0.44 -3.52 8.68
N THR A 24 0.52 -2.76 8.15
CA THR A 24 1.27 -3.15 6.97
C THR A 24 2.13 -4.39 7.23
N GLN A 25 2.85 -4.43 8.36
CA GLN A 25 3.70 -5.56 8.71
C GLN A 25 2.91 -6.85 8.97
N GLU A 26 1.71 -6.73 9.53
CA GLU A 26 0.85 -7.88 9.83
C GLU A 26 0.00 -8.32 8.64
N ASN A 27 -0.10 -7.52 7.58
CA ASN A 27 -0.88 -7.86 6.41
C ASN A 27 -0.25 -9.02 5.64
N THR A 28 -1.02 -10.07 5.40
CA THR A 28 -0.60 -11.25 4.63
C THR A 28 -1.21 -11.29 3.23
N ASN A 29 -2.12 -10.40 2.92
CA ASN A 29 -2.77 -10.34 1.62
C ASN A 29 -1.91 -9.56 0.63
N TYR A 30 -1.88 -9.98 -0.62
CA TYR A 30 -1.19 -9.24 -1.67
C TYR A 30 -1.67 -7.80 -1.73
N ARG A 31 -2.98 -7.59 -1.67
CA ARG A 31 -3.58 -6.26 -1.68
C ARG A 31 -4.83 -6.25 -0.81
N SER A 32 -4.89 -5.26 0.08
CA SER A 32 -6.03 -5.08 0.97
C SER A 32 -6.31 -3.60 1.11
N VAL A 33 -7.54 -3.18 0.83
CA VAL A 33 -7.93 -1.78 0.96
C VAL A 33 -8.24 -1.49 2.42
N ALA A 34 -7.53 -0.53 3.01
CA ALA A 34 -7.72 -0.13 4.39
C ALA A 34 -8.74 1.02 4.52
N TRP A 35 -8.75 1.94 3.55
CA TRP A 35 -9.65 3.09 3.60
C TRP A 35 -9.80 3.71 2.22
N SER A 36 -11.04 4.08 1.87
CA SER A 36 -11.35 4.72 0.60
C SER A 36 -12.06 6.04 0.84
N GLY A 37 -11.38 7.13 0.56
CA GLY A 37 -11.94 8.46 0.57
C GLY A 37 -12.33 8.92 -0.84
N ARG A 38 -12.75 10.17 -0.95
CA ARG A 38 -13.12 10.76 -2.23
C ARG A 38 -11.93 10.91 -3.17
N TYR A 39 -10.75 11.25 -2.62
CA TYR A 39 -9.55 11.56 -3.41
C TYR A 39 -8.35 10.70 -3.02
N LEU A 40 -8.48 9.88 -2.00
CA LEU A 40 -7.40 9.07 -1.46
C LEU A 40 -7.89 7.66 -1.17
N GLN A 41 -7.10 6.67 -1.56
CA GLN A 41 -7.30 5.29 -1.14
C GLN A 41 -6.04 4.78 -0.46
N VAL A 42 -6.20 4.19 0.71
CA VAL A 42 -5.10 3.57 1.45
C VAL A 42 -5.17 2.07 1.25
N THR A 43 -4.10 1.51 0.72
CA THR A 43 -3.99 0.08 0.42
C THR A 43 -2.77 -0.50 1.14
N LEU A 44 -2.96 -1.63 1.79
CA LEU A 44 -1.88 -2.41 2.38
C LEU A 44 -1.49 -3.52 1.42
N MET A 45 -0.19 -3.73 1.22
CA MET A 45 0.29 -4.74 0.29
C MET A 45 1.38 -5.61 0.90
N SER A 46 1.32 -6.90 0.61
CA SER A 46 2.36 -7.86 0.92
C SER A 46 2.79 -8.54 -0.39
N ILE A 47 3.98 -8.20 -0.85
CA ILE A 47 4.50 -8.66 -2.14
C ILE A 47 5.50 -9.77 -1.87
N PRO A 48 5.23 -11.02 -2.31
CA PRO A 48 6.18 -12.11 -2.12
C PRO A 48 7.51 -11.85 -2.81
N VAL A 49 8.57 -12.44 -2.29
CA VAL A 49 9.91 -12.36 -2.89
C VAL A 49 9.85 -12.85 -4.35
N GLY A 50 10.46 -12.10 -5.24
CA GLY A 50 10.47 -12.42 -6.67
C GLY A 50 9.24 -11.98 -7.44
N HIS A 51 8.26 -11.39 -6.77
CA HIS A 51 7.05 -10.88 -7.40
C HIS A 51 7.10 -9.36 -7.51
N ASP A 52 6.22 -8.80 -8.32
CA ASP A 52 6.09 -7.35 -8.50
C ASP A 52 4.61 -6.96 -8.65
N ILE A 53 4.37 -5.65 -8.70
CA ILE A 53 3.03 -5.10 -8.92
C ILE A 53 2.76 -4.91 -10.43
N GLY A 54 3.82 -4.90 -11.25
CA GLY A 54 3.75 -4.52 -12.65
C GLY A 54 3.77 -3.01 -12.84
N LEU A 55 3.82 -2.59 -14.09
CA LEU A 55 3.79 -1.17 -14.43
C LEU A 55 2.36 -0.69 -14.47
N GLU A 56 2.11 0.42 -13.77
CA GLU A 56 0.80 1.07 -13.72
C GLU A 56 0.97 2.56 -14.02
N ALA A 57 -0.02 3.14 -14.68
CA ALA A 57 -0.08 4.57 -14.94
C ALA A 57 -1.25 5.19 -14.17
N HIS A 58 -0.97 6.29 -13.48
CA HIS A 58 -1.98 7.01 -12.69
C HIS A 58 -1.93 8.49 -13.07
N PRO A 59 -2.43 8.86 -14.26
CA PRO A 59 -2.25 10.23 -14.77
C PRO A 59 -3.05 11.29 -14.04
N GLU A 60 -4.08 10.90 -13.31
CA GLU A 60 -5.00 11.84 -12.65
C GLU A 60 -4.91 11.82 -11.13
N THR A 61 -4.02 11.01 -10.56
CA THR A 61 -3.90 10.86 -9.11
C THR A 61 -2.46 10.92 -8.66
N ASP A 62 -2.26 11.45 -7.47
CA ASP A 62 -0.98 11.35 -6.79
C ASP A 62 -0.85 10.01 -6.10
N GLN A 63 0.38 9.55 -5.93
CA GLN A 63 0.67 8.31 -5.21
C GLN A 63 1.73 8.54 -4.15
N PHE A 64 1.52 7.90 -3.01
CA PHE A 64 2.48 7.85 -1.93
C PHE A 64 2.75 6.39 -1.60
N LEU A 65 4.02 6.01 -1.57
CA LEU A 65 4.44 4.66 -1.22
C LEU A 65 5.27 4.70 0.05
N ARG A 66 4.95 3.82 0.97
CA ARG A 66 5.68 3.64 2.23
C ARG A 66 6.04 2.17 2.39
N VAL A 67 7.30 1.89 2.69
CA VAL A 67 7.77 0.54 2.93
C VAL A 67 8.02 0.37 4.42
N ASP A 68 7.31 -0.55 5.04
CA ASP A 68 7.40 -0.80 6.49
C ASP A 68 8.18 -2.07 6.81
N ALA A 69 8.47 -2.92 5.82
CA ALA A 69 9.31 -4.09 5.99
C ALA A 69 9.87 -4.55 4.64
N GLY A 70 11.07 -5.11 4.67
CA GLY A 70 11.72 -5.64 3.47
C GLY A 70 12.41 -4.59 2.62
N ASN A 71 12.83 -5.02 1.45
CA ASN A 71 13.51 -4.17 0.46
C ASN A 71 13.11 -4.59 -0.95
N GLY A 72 13.31 -3.68 -1.87
CA GLY A 72 12.90 -3.93 -3.25
C GLY A 72 13.35 -2.80 -4.16
N ARG A 73 12.71 -2.72 -5.32
CA ARG A 73 13.01 -1.70 -6.33
C ARG A 73 11.71 -1.11 -6.86
N VAL A 74 11.69 0.20 -7.01
CA VAL A 74 10.57 0.91 -7.62
C VAL A 74 11.06 1.69 -8.84
N GLN A 75 10.27 1.65 -9.91
CA GLN A 75 10.46 2.47 -11.10
C GLN A 75 9.39 3.55 -11.12
N ILE A 76 9.82 4.80 -11.19
CA ILE A 76 8.91 5.95 -11.17
C ILE A 76 9.27 6.89 -12.32
N GLY A 77 8.25 7.41 -12.99
CA GLY A 77 8.39 8.43 -14.01
C GLY A 77 8.35 7.87 -15.42
N ILE A 78 8.39 8.80 -16.39
CA ILE A 78 8.22 8.50 -17.81
C ILE A 78 9.45 7.82 -18.41
N CYS A 79 10.64 8.13 -17.89
CA CYS A 79 11.92 7.66 -18.41
C CYS A 79 12.48 6.45 -17.68
N GLY A 80 11.69 5.79 -16.86
CA GLY A 80 12.08 4.56 -16.20
C GLY A 80 13.11 4.73 -15.07
N GLY A 81 13.07 5.82 -14.33
CA GLY A 81 13.89 5.99 -13.15
C GLY A 81 13.64 4.88 -12.14
N GLN A 82 14.71 4.33 -11.54
CA GLN A 82 14.64 3.24 -10.57
C GLN A 82 15.23 3.67 -9.25
N THR A 83 14.57 3.25 -8.17
CA THR A 83 15.07 3.47 -6.80
C THR A 83 14.95 2.16 -6.02
N ASP A 84 16.04 1.77 -5.37
CA ASP A 84 16.03 0.63 -4.45
C ASP A 84 15.65 1.10 -3.04
N PHE A 85 14.97 0.25 -2.32
CA PHE A 85 14.57 0.54 -0.94
C PHE A 85 14.76 -0.66 -0.02
#